data_0cf61d8aeac914216c33016e8f4f963b
#
_entry.id   0cf61d8aeac914216c33016e8f4f963b
#
_cell.length_a   1.000
_cell.length_b   1.000
_cell.length_c   1.000
_cell.angle_alpha   90.00
_cell.angle_beta   90.00
_cell.angle_gamma   90.00
#
_symmetry.space_group_name_H-M   'P 1'
#
loop_
_entity.id
_entity.type
_entity.pdbx_description
1 polymer ?
#
loop_
_entity_poly.entity_id
_entity_poly.type
_entity_poly.pdbx_seq_one_letter_code
_entity_poly.pdbx_strand_id
1 'polypeptide(L)'
;MNKLTQYGHPFQTKALAALVTDRDFLQQSSDIVSPDYFDSDASKWIVRKTLTYFNEYHTTPTMEVFKVEVEGIQNEVQAVAVKEQLKETYKSSQVKDLDYIKDTFLDFCKH
;
A
#
# COMPACT_ATOMS: atom_id res chain seq x y z
N MET A 1 -5.51 -19.50 2.32
CA MET A 1 -5.41 -18.09 2.65
C MET A 1 -4.60 -17.34 1.59
N ASN A 2 -5.17 -16.27 1.04
CA ASN A 2 -4.53 -15.57 -0.08
C ASN A 2 -3.60 -14.47 0.44
N LYS A 3 -2.32 -14.63 0.14
CA LYS A 3 -1.31 -13.62 0.47
C LYS A 3 -0.40 -13.37 -0.72
N LEU A 4 0.19 -12.19 -0.77
CA LEU A 4 1.09 -11.81 -1.84
C LEU A 4 2.49 -12.39 -1.68
N THR A 5 2.71 -13.23 -0.67
CA THR A 5 4.01 -13.84 -0.38
C THR A 5 4.63 -14.50 -1.61
N GLN A 6 3.80 -15.17 -2.42
CA GLN A 6 4.27 -15.88 -3.61
C GLN A 6 4.93 -14.97 -4.64
N TYR A 7 4.61 -13.68 -4.61
CA TYR A 7 5.18 -12.72 -5.58
C TYR A 7 6.44 -12.03 -5.06
N GLY A 8 6.73 -12.16 -3.75
CA GLY A 8 7.92 -11.58 -3.14
C GLY A 8 7.75 -10.13 -2.70
N HIS A 9 8.72 -9.67 -1.91
CA HIS A 9 8.69 -8.33 -1.34
C HIS A 9 8.69 -7.18 -2.39
N PRO A 10 9.53 -7.25 -3.45
CA PRO A 10 9.52 -6.18 -4.45
C PRO A 10 8.16 -6.01 -5.13
N PHE A 11 7.47 -7.10 -5.42
CA PHE A 11 6.13 -7.02 -5.99
C PHE A 11 5.18 -6.30 -5.04
N GLN A 12 5.22 -6.68 -3.76
CA GLN A 12 4.33 -6.08 -2.75
C GLN A 12 4.59 -4.59 -2.60
N THR A 13 5.85 -4.17 -2.61
CA THR A 13 6.21 -2.76 -2.51
C THR A 13 5.69 -1.97 -3.72
N LYS A 14 5.79 -2.53 -4.92
CA LYS A 14 5.28 -1.89 -6.14
C LYS A 14 3.75 -1.81 -6.14
N ALA A 15 3.07 -2.87 -5.69
CA ALA A 15 1.61 -2.84 -5.56
C ALA A 15 1.18 -1.76 -4.57
N LEU A 16 1.89 -1.64 -3.46
CA LEU A 16 1.64 -0.62 -2.46
C LEU A 16 1.85 0.78 -3.06
N ALA A 17 2.92 0.95 -3.85
CA ALA A 17 3.19 2.21 -4.53
C ALA A 17 2.02 2.62 -5.44
N ALA A 18 1.45 1.67 -6.17
CA ALA A 18 0.30 1.94 -7.02
C ALA A 18 -0.90 2.37 -6.18
N LEU A 19 -1.15 1.71 -5.06
CA LEU A 19 -2.28 2.04 -4.19
C LEU A 19 -2.18 3.45 -3.62
N VAL A 20 -0.98 3.91 -3.26
CA VAL A 20 -0.81 5.21 -2.59
C VAL A 20 -0.59 6.36 -3.55
N THR A 21 -0.34 6.10 -4.85
CA THR A 21 -0.04 7.17 -5.81
C THR A 21 -1.02 7.26 -6.98
N ASP A 22 -1.81 6.22 -7.24
CA ASP A 22 -2.72 6.18 -8.38
C ASP A 22 -4.16 6.11 -7.87
N ARG A 23 -4.85 7.23 -7.95
CA ARG A 23 -6.23 7.32 -7.46
C ARG A 23 -7.17 6.36 -8.18
N ASP A 24 -7.03 6.26 -9.49
CA ASP A 24 -7.94 5.39 -10.28
C ASP A 24 -7.74 3.94 -9.93
N PHE A 25 -6.47 3.52 -9.76
CA PHE A 25 -6.17 2.17 -9.34
C PHE A 25 -6.70 1.89 -7.94
N LEU A 26 -6.53 2.83 -7.02
CA LEU A 26 -7.07 2.70 -5.66
C LEU A 26 -8.59 2.56 -5.69
N GLN A 27 -9.26 3.36 -6.52
CA GLN A 27 -10.71 3.27 -6.66
C GLN A 27 -11.15 1.89 -7.14
N GLN A 28 -10.45 1.34 -8.14
CA GLN A 28 -10.75 0.02 -8.68
C GLN A 28 -10.56 -1.10 -7.65
N SER A 29 -9.58 -0.94 -6.76
CA SER A 29 -9.19 -2.01 -5.86
C SER A 29 -9.71 -1.84 -4.44
N SER A 30 -10.26 -0.68 -4.08
CA SER A 30 -10.63 -0.39 -2.69
C SER A 30 -11.62 -1.38 -2.09
N ASP A 31 -12.50 -1.95 -2.91
CA ASP A 31 -13.51 -2.91 -2.43
C ASP A 31 -12.97 -4.33 -2.32
N ILE A 32 -11.85 -4.62 -2.96
CA ILE A 32 -11.35 -6.00 -3.07
C ILE A 32 -9.98 -6.21 -2.44
N VAL A 33 -9.26 -5.14 -2.09
CA VAL A 33 -7.96 -5.28 -1.45
C VAL A 33 -8.14 -5.44 0.06
N SER A 34 -7.31 -6.29 0.66
CA SER A 34 -7.26 -6.46 2.11
C SER A 34 -5.83 -6.21 2.60
N PRO A 35 -5.67 -5.48 3.73
CA PRO A 35 -4.35 -5.33 4.33
C PRO A 35 -3.67 -6.67 4.61
N ASP A 36 -4.47 -7.69 4.90
CA ASP A 36 -3.95 -9.02 5.24
C ASP A 36 -3.30 -9.73 4.07
N TYR A 37 -3.49 -9.27 2.84
CA TYR A 37 -2.79 -9.82 1.69
C TYR A 37 -1.29 -9.55 1.75
N PHE A 38 -0.87 -8.51 2.44
CA PHE A 38 0.52 -8.10 2.54
C PHE A 38 1.20 -8.80 3.72
N ASP A 39 2.50 -9.06 3.59
CA ASP A 39 3.24 -9.84 4.59
C ASP A 39 3.66 -9.04 5.81
N SER A 40 4.15 -7.82 5.62
CA SER A 40 4.70 -7.04 6.73
C SER A 40 3.63 -6.22 7.42
N ASP A 41 3.79 -6.04 8.73
CA ASP A 41 2.88 -5.19 9.51
C ASP A 41 2.94 -3.74 9.03
N ALA A 42 4.11 -3.29 8.57
CA ALA A 42 4.25 -1.94 8.03
C ALA A 42 3.39 -1.75 6.79
N SER A 43 3.43 -2.71 5.86
CA SER A 43 2.60 -2.65 4.65
C SER A 43 1.12 -2.71 4.99
N LYS A 44 0.73 -3.58 5.92
CA LYS A 44 -0.66 -3.68 6.37
C LYS A 44 -1.16 -2.35 6.93
N TRP A 45 -0.33 -1.69 7.73
CA TRP A 45 -0.67 -0.40 8.31
C TRP A 45 -0.90 0.64 7.21
N ILE A 46 0.00 0.68 6.21
CA ILE A 46 -0.11 1.63 5.10
C ILE A 46 -1.40 1.39 4.31
N VAL A 47 -1.72 0.13 4.03
CA VAL A 47 -2.95 -0.21 3.30
C VAL A 47 -4.18 0.23 4.10
N ARG A 48 -4.20 -0.05 5.40
CA ARG A 48 -5.34 0.35 6.24
C ARG A 48 -5.54 1.86 6.22
N LYS A 49 -4.46 2.63 6.37
CA LYS A 49 -4.55 4.09 6.36
C LYS A 49 -4.97 4.62 4.99
N THR A 50 -4.48 4.00 3.93
CA THR A 50 -4.84 4.38 2.56
C THR A 50 -6.34 4.17 2.32
N LEU A 51 -6.86 3.02 2.73
CA LEU A 51 -8.29 2.71 2.53
C LEU A 51 -9.18 3.62 3.38
N THR A 52 -8.78 3.88 4.62
CA THR A 52 -9.54 4.78 5.51
C THR A 52 -9.58 6.18 4.92
N TYR A 53 -8.44 6.66 4.44
CA TYR A 53 -8.35 7.99 3.83
C TYR A 53 -9.21 8.07 2.56
N PHE A 54 -9.14 7.04 1.72
CA PHE A 54 -9.91 7.02 0.48
C PHE A 54 -11.43 7.02 0.76
N ASN A 55 -11.87 6.26 1.76
CA ASN A 55 -13.29 6.25 2.13
C ASN A 55 -13.78 7.63 2.55
N GLU A 56 -12.92 8.41 3.20
CA GLU A 56 -13.28 9.74 3.71
C GLU A 56 -13.18 10.80 2.61
N TYR A 57 -12.08 10.80 1.87
CA TYR A 57 -11.72 11.90 0.97
C TYR A 57 -11.77 11.55 -0.52
N HIS A 58 -11.94 10.27 -0.85
CA HIS A 58 -12.08 9.78 -2.24
C HIS A 58 -10.86 10.05 -3.11
N THR A 59 -9.69 10.13 -2.51
CA THR A 59 -8.42 10.29 -3.22
C THR A 59 -7.31 9.59 -2.45
N THR A 60 -6.12 9.52 -3.05
CA THR A 60 -4.96 8.91 -2.39
C THR A 60 -4.43 9.85 -1.30
N PRO A 61 -3.95 9.29 -0.17
CA PRO A 61 -3.27 10.11 0.82
C PRO A 61 -1.94 10.64 0.27
N THR A 62 -1.46 11.73 0.84
CA THR A 62 -0.16 12.29 0.47
C THR A 62 0.89 11.88 1.49
N MET A 63 2.16 12.14 1.17
CA MET A 63 3.24 11.90 2.12
C MET A 63 3.01 12.69 3.41
N GLU A 64 2.47 13.90 3.33
CA GLU A 64 2.16 14.70 4.51
C GLU A 64 1.13 14.03 5.42
N VAL A 65 0.11 13.42 4.81
CA VAL A 65 -0.90 12.68 5.57
C VAL A 65 -0.22 11.52 6.32
N PHE A 66 0.63 10.76 5.64
CA PHE A 66 1.32 9.65 6.28
C PHE A 66 2.25 10.12 7.40
N LYS A 67 2.93 11.25 7.22
CA LYS A 67 3.79 11.80 8.27
C LYS A 67 3.00 12.09 9.54
N VAL A 68 1.82 12.68 9.39
CA VAL A 68 0.95 12.97 10.53
C VAL A 68 0.47 11.67 11.19
N GLU A 69 0.04 10.70 10.39
CA GLU A 69 -0.48 9.44 10.91
C GLU A 69 0.59 8.62 11.62
N VAL A 70 1.83 8.65 11.13
CA VAL A 70 2.94 7.93 11.76
C VAL A 70 3.22 8.46 13.17
N GLU A 71 3.00 9.75 13.41
CA GLU A 71 3.17 10.33 14.73
C GLU A 71 2.25 9.69 15.78
N GLY A 72 1.14 9.09 15.34
CA GLY A 72 0.22 8.38 16.22
C GLY A 72 0.65 6.97 16.58
N ILE A 73 1.71 6.44 15.97
CA ILE A 73 2.19 5.10 16.28
C ILE A 73 3.03 5.16 17.56
N GLN A 74 2.55 4.46 18.60
CA GLN A 74 3.22 4.49 19.89
C GLN A 74 4.45 3.58 19.96
N ASN A 75 4.44 2.47 19.23
CA ASN A 75 5.55 1.52 19.20
C ASN A 75 6.64 2.05 18.29
N GLU A 76 7.81 2.37 18.85
CA GLU A 76 8.92 2.97 18.08
C GLU A 76 9.45 2.04 16.97
N VAL A 77 9.49 0.74 17.23
CA VAL A 77 9.96 -0.23 16.24
C VAL A 77 9.01 -0.23 15.04
N GLN A 78 7.72 -0.24 15.31
CA GLN A 78 6.71 -0.18 14.25
C GLN A 78 6.78 1.13 13.49
N ALA A 79 6.94 2.26 14.18
CA ALA A 79 7.04 3.56 13.54
C ALA A 79 8.23 3.62 12.57
N VAL A 80 9.38 3.11 12.98
CA VAL A 80 10.56 3.05 12.12
C VAL A 80 10.30 2.18 10.89
N ALA A 81 9.70 1.00 11.11
CA ALA A 81 9.39 0.08 10.02
C ALA A 81 8.44 0.70 9.00
N VAL A 82 7.42 1.43 9.47
CA VAL A 82 6.48 2.12 8.60
C VAL A 82 7.16 3.21 7.79
N LYS A 83 8.02 4.01 8.43
CA LYS A 83 8.76 5.07 7.75
C LYS A 83 9.65 4.50 6.64
N GLU A 84 10.34 3.41 6.92
CA GLU A 84 11.19 2.75 5.93
C GLU A 84 10.36 2.20 4.78
N GLN A 85 9.24 1.56 5.08
CA GLN A 85 8.36 1.02 4.05
C GLN A 85 7.78 2.13 3.17
N LEU A 86 7.39 3.26 3.76
CA LEU A 86 6.89 4.40 3.00
C LEU A 86 7.95 4.93 2.04
N LYS A 87 9.19 5.02 2.51
CA LYS A 87 10.31 5.48 1.68
C LYS A 87 10.49 4.57 0.46
N GLU A 88 10.54 3.26 0.67
CA GLU A 88 10.67 2.28 -0.42
C GLU A 88 9.48 2.36 -1.37
N THR A 89 8.28 2.51 -0.81
CA THR A 89 7.04 2.55 -1.57
C THR A 89 7.03 3.73 -2.54
N TYR A 90 7.36 4.93 -2.07
CA TYR A 90 7.36 6.09 -2.94
C TYR A 90 8.48 6.06 -3.97
N LYS A 91 9.62 5.45 -3.65
CA LYS A 91 10.67 5.20 -4.62
C LYS A 91 10.19 4.29 -5.75
N SER A 92 9.41 3.28 -5.39
CA SER A 92 8.94 2.27 -6.35
C SER A 92 7.85 2.77 -7.26
N SER A 93 7.29 3.95 -7.01
CA SER A 93 6.24 4.52 -7.86
C SER A 93 6.75 4.93 -9.25
N GLN A 94 8.06 5.00 -9.44
CA GLN A 94 8.67 5.44 -10.69
C GLN A 94 9.10 4.28 -11.60
N VAL A 95 8.75 3.04 -11.27
CA VAL A 95 9.22 1.88 -12.03
C VAL A 95 8.41 1.68 -13.32
N LYS A 96 9.05 1.04 -14.31
CA LYS A 96 8.47 0.86 -15.63
C LYS A 96 7.41 -0.24 -15.71
N ASP A 97 7.49 -1.23 -14.84
CA ASP A 97 6.60 -2.39 -14.88
C ASP A 97 5.35 -2.22 -14.01
N LEU A 98 5.03 -0.99 -13.64
CA LEU A 98 3.92 -0.74 -12.73
C LEU A 98 2.57 -1.19 -13.30
N ASP A 99 2.35 -1.04 -14.61
CA ASP A 99 1.11 -1.48 -15.23
C ASP A 99 0.92 -2.99 -15.11
N TYR A 100 1.99 -3.76 -15.33
CA TYR A 100 1.96 -5.20 -15.14
C TYR A 100 1.63 -5.55 -13.68
N ILE A 101 2.25 -4.84 -12.75
CA ILE A 101 2.03 -5.05 -11.32
C ILE A 101 0.57 -4.79 -10.96
N LYS A 102 0.00 -3.69 -11.46
CA LYS A 102 -1.41 -3.35 -11.22
C LYS A 102 -2.35 -4.45 -11.72
N ASP A 103 -2.14 -4.90 -12.94
CA ASP A 103 -2.99 -5.93 -13.53
C ASP A 103 -2.91 -7.24 -12.74
N THR A 104 -1.70 -7.65 -12.40
CA THR A 104 -1.48 -8.89 -11.65
C THR A 104 -2.07 -8.79 -10.24
N PHE A 105 -1.92 -7.64 -9.60
CA PHE A 105 -2.47 -7.42 -8.28
C PHE A 105 -4.00 -7.47 -8.29
N LEU A 106 -4.64 -6.83 -9.28
CA LEU A 106 -6.09 -6.87 -9.39
C LEU A 106 -6.59 -8.29 -9.59
N ASP A 107 -5.91 -9.07 -10.45
CA ASP A 107 -6.26 -10.49 -10.65
C ASP A 107 -6.15 -11.26 -9.33
N PHE A 108 -5.09 -11.02 -8.57
CA PHE A 108 -4.91 -11.66 -7.27
C PHE A 108 -6.08 -11.34 -6.34
N CYS A 109 -6.47 -10.08 -6.26
CA CYS A 109 -7.55 -9.64 -5.36
C CYS A 109 -8.90 -10.23 -5.73
N LYS A 110 -9.13 -10.50 -7.02
CA LYS A 110 -10.41 -11.05 -7.51
C LYS A 110 -10.54 -12.55 -7.28
N HIS A 111 -9.47 -13.23 -7.00
CA HIS A 111 -9.45 -14.67 -6.77
C HIS A 111 -9.05 -14.98 -5.34
#